data_21838a81d997b93c90c03464628e5d30
#
_entry.id   21838a81d997b93c90c03464628e5d30
#
_cell.length_a   1.000
_cell.length_b   1.000
_cell.length_c   1.000
_cell.angle_alpha   90.00
_cell.angle_beta   90.00
_cell.angle_gamma   90.00
#
_symmetry.space_group_name_H-M   'P 1'
#
loop_
_entity.id
_entity.type
_entity.pdbx_description
1 polymer ?
#
loop_
_entity_poly.entity_id
_entity_poly.type
_entity_poly.pdbx_seq_one_letter_code
_entity_poly.pdbx_strand_id
1 'polypeptide(L)'
;MSLPKITSYEVRTSRTEQKVPVVNGVHLHSIYNPFKEAESLAEAQIDSIKMKNEVLILGLGFGYHVNAIIEKLQEFHGNNFKVIVVEPNIQVYEDCIANDLLNKKNVLVYAGFNPNELYSDLDFVHFLLRKPAMIAHPPSFNLYQYYFKTILTFEAPKSIGGILEFVENEKVKRYLKRFETEETLENVLYNQVPMKKTFDESDFLAMALVEMTKKSVELKAGAGDQ
;
A
#
# COMPACT_ATOMS: atom_id res chain seq x y z
N MET A 1 10.35 -5.40 8.61
CA MET A 1 9.17 -4.91 9.37
C MET A 1 8.14 -6.03 9.45
N SER A 2 7.51 -6.28 10.59
CA SER A 2 6.68 -7.47 10.81
C SER A 2 5.18 -7.15 10.75
N LEU A 3 4.38 -8.16 10.39
CA LEU A 3 2.92 -8.15 10.54
C LEU A 3 2.52 -8.07 12.01
N PRO A 4 1.30 -7.54 12.32
CA PRO A 4 0.77 -7.53 13.68
C PRO A 4 0.61 -8.93 14.25
N LYS A 5 0.85 -9.09 15.53
CA LYS A 5 0.64 -10.36 16.22
C LYS A 5 -0.86 -10.58 16.47
N ILE A 6 -1.40 -11.65 15.89
CA ILE A 6 -2.76 -12.11 16.13
C ILE A 6 -2.73 -13.18 17.20
N THR A 7 -3.40 -12.95 18.33
CA THR A 7 -3.47 -13.89 19.47
C THR A 7 -4.81 -14.59 19.59
N SER A 8 -5.86 -13.99 19.04
CA SER A 8 -7.19 -14.59 18.96
C SER A 8 -7.93 -14.07 17.73
N TYR A 9 -8.73 -14.94 17.14
CA TYR A 9 -9.61 -14.62 16.03
C TYR A 9 -10.90 -15.43 16.14
N GLU A 10 -12.03 -14.79 16.01
CA GLU A 10 -13.34 -15.43 15.94
C GLU A 10 -14.29 -14.60 15.07
N VAL A 11 -15.34 -15.22 14.58
CA VAL A 11 -16.44 -14.57 13.87
C VAL A 11 -17.68 -14.59 14.75
N ARG A 12 -18.26 -13.43 14.99
CA ARG A 12 -19.51 -13.27 15.72
C ARG A 12 -20.64 -12.82 14.82
N THR A 13 -21.87 -12.95 15.29
CA THR A 13 -23.05 -12.45 14.59
C THR A 13 -23.53 -11.18 15.28
N SER A 14 -23.79 -10.12 14.51
CA SER A 14 -24.38 -8.87 14.99
C SER A 14 -25.88 -9.05 15.32
N ARG A 15 -26.50 -8.02 15.92
CA ARG A 15 -27.95 -8.02 16.17
C ARG A 15 -28.78 -8.01 14.89
N THR A 16 -28.22 -7.56 13.78
CA THR A 16 -28.83 -7.58 12.44
C THR A 16 -28.41 -8.82 11.64
N GLU A 17 -27.94 -9.88 12.31
CA GLU A 17 -27.56 -11.18 11.72
C GLU A 17 -26.38 -11.13 10.74
N GLN A 18 -25.59 -10.06 10.79
CA GLN A 18 -24.39 -9.93 9.96
C GLN A 18 -23.16 -10.49 10.68
N LYS A 19 -22.24 -11.10 9.92
CA LYS A 19 -20.98 -11.61 10.45
C LYS A 19 -20.03 -10.46 10.79
N VAL A 20 -19.35 -10.54 11.93
CA VAL A 20 -18.41 -9.53 12.43
C VAL A 20 -17.13 -10.22 12.89
N PRO A 21 -15.97 -9.91 12.31
CA PRO A 21 -14.70 -10.46 12.76
C PRO A 21 -14.28 -9.79 14.08
N VAL A 22 -13.81 -10.61 14.99
CA VAL A 22 -13.26 -10.18 16.29
C VAL A 22 -11.81 -10.64 16.36
N VAL A 23 -10.90 -9.68 16.43
CA VAL A 23 -9.46 -9.93 16.45
C VAL A 23 -8.87 -9.38 17.73
N ASN A 24 -8.16 -10.23 18.49
CA ASN A 24 -7.59 -9.87 19.79
C ASN A 24 -8.63 -9.23 20.74
N GLY A 25 -9.88 -9.72 20.68
CA GLY A 25 -11.01 -9.21 21.48
C GLY A 25 -11.64 -7.91 20.93
N VAL A 26 -11.13 -7.33 19.83
CA VAL A 26 -11.67 -6.13 19.21
C VAL A 26 -12.62 -6.51 18.08
N HIS A 27 -13.87 -6.02 18.13
CA HIS A 27 -14.82 -6.14 17.04
C HIS A 27 -14.42 -5.17 15.93
N LEU A 28 -14.20 -5.68 14.71
CA LEU A 28 -13.85 -4.82 13.57
C LEU A 28 -15.06 -4.14 12.93
N HIS A 29 -16.27 -4.50 13.32
CA HIS A 29 -17.51 -3.83 12.95
C HIS A 29 -18.49 -3.79 14.11
N SER A 30 -19.51 -2.93 14.00
CA SER A 30 -20.57 -2.80 14.98
C SER A 30 -21.28 -4.15 15.22
N ILE A 31 -21.36 -4.57 16.48
CA ILE A 31 -22.18 -5.73 16.88
C ILE A 31 -23.70 -5.47 16.81
N TYR A 32 -24.09 -4.22 16.58
CA TYR A 32 -25.49 -3.84 16.44
C TYR A 32 -25.93 -3.86 14.98
N ASN A 33 -25.31 -3.02 14.13
CA ASN A 33 -25.63 -2.89 12.72
C ASN A 33 -24.37 -2.47 11.92
N PRO A 34 -23.63 -3.43 11.33
CA PRO A 34 -22.46 -3.16 10.52
C PRO A 34 -22.74 -2.30 9.27
N PHE A 35 -23.91 -2.46 8.64
CA PHE A 35 -24.27 -1.69 7.46
C PHE A 35 -24.45 -0.20 7.77
N LYS A 36 -25.19 0.12 8.86
CA LYS A 36 -25.38 1.51 9.27
C LYS A 36 -24.06 2.19 9.65
N GLU A 37 -23.15 1.45 10.31
CA GLU A 37 -21.80 1.94 10.60
C GLU A 37 -21.04 2.24 9.31
N ALA A 38 -21.08 1.32 8.33
CA ALA A 38 -20.43 1.45 7.04
C ALA A 38 -20.96 2.65 6.23
N GLU A 39 -22.28 2.82 6.16
CA GLU A 39 -22.93 3.97 5.54
C GLU A 39 -22.47 5.29 6.18
N SER A 40 -22.48 5.35 7.52
CA SER A 40 -22.03 6.53 8.26
C SER A 40 -20.56 6.87 7.97
N LEU A 41 -19.69 5.86 7.85
CA LEU A 41 -18.31 6.07 7.47
C LEU A 41 -18.18 6.60 6.04
N ALA A 42 -18.90 6.03 5.09
CA ALA A 42 -18.88 6.47 3.69
C ALA A 42 -19.41 7.91 3.55
N GLU A 43 -20.50 8.26 4.24
CA GLU A 43 -21.04 9.63 4.27
C GLU A 43 -20.03 10.64 4.85
N ALA A 44 -19.31 10.27 5.92
CA ALA A 44 -18.29 11.14 6.50
C ALA A 44 -17.10 11.39 5.56
N GLN A 45 -16.92 10.58 4.51
CA GLN A 45 -15.85 10.70 3.53
C GLN A 45 -16.30 11.24 2.17
N ILE A 46 -17.57 11.72 2.08
CA ILE A 46 -18.21 12.05 0.80
C ILE A 46 -17.42 13.09 0.00
N ASP A 47 -16.85 14.10 0.64
CA ASP A 47 -16.08 15.14 -0.05
C ASP A 47 -14.80 14.58 -0.67
N SER A 48 -14.08 13.70 0.06
CA SER A 48 -12.90 13.03 -0.44
C SER A 48 -13.22 12.11 -1.62
N ILE A 49 -14.35 11.39 -1.54
CA ILE A 49 -14.83 10.46 -2.57
C ILE A 49 -15.28 11.24 -3.82
N LYS A 50 -15.94 12.40 -3.69
CA LYS A 50 -16.29 13.26 -4.82
C LYS A 50 -15.06 13.79 -5.57
N MET A 51 -14.02 14.16 -4.83
CA MET A 51 -12.80 14.76 -5.40
C MET A 51 -11.86 13.74 -6.02
N LYS A 52 -11.90 12.47 -5.60
CA LYS A 52 -10.95 11.43 -5.98
C LYS A 52 -11.67 10.15 -6.36
N ASN A 53 -11.37 9.65 -7.54
CA ASN A 53 -11.85 8.34 -8.00
C ASN A 53 -10.90 7.18 -7.63
N GLU A 54 -9.77 7.45 -7.02
CA GLU A 54 -8.85 6.47 -6.48
C GLU A 54 -8.82 6.57 -4.95
N VAL A 55 -9.03 5.44 -4.27
CA VAL A 55 -9.15 5.39 -2.81
C VAL A 55 -8.29 4.28 -2.22
N LEU A 56 -7.44 4.64 -1.25
CA LEU A 56 -6.73 3.69 -0.38
C LEU A 56 -7.51 3.52 0.91
N ILE A 57 -7.88 2.29 1.23
CA ILE A 57 -8.57 1.95 2.49
C ILE A 57 -7.62 1.17 3.39
N LEU A 58 -7.45 1.63 4.62
CA LEU A 58 -6.64 0.99 5.65
C LEU A 58 -7.52 0.19 6.60
N GLY A 59 -7.52 -1.13 6.42
CA GLY A 59 -8.35 -2.10 7.11
C GLY A 59 -9.57 -2.55 6.30
N LEU A 60 -9.70 -3.86 6.10
CA LEU A 60 -10.82 -4.48 5.38
C LEU A 60 -12.00 -4.80 6.31
N GLY A 61 -11.71 -5.33 7.50
CA GLY A 61 -12.72 -6.01 8.29
C GLY A 61 -13.47 -7.05 7.43
N PHE A 62 -14.80 -7.03 7.45
CA PHE A 62 -15.63 -7.83 6.53
C PHE A 62 -16.19 -7.02 5.35
N GLY A 63 -15.53 -5.92 4.96
CA GLY A 63 -15.79 -5.22 3.71
C GLY A 63 -17.04 -4.33 3.68
N TYR A 64 -17.84 -4.24 4.75
CA TYR A 64 -19.10 -3.46 4.73
C TYR A 64 -18.86 -1.99 4.35
N HIS A 65 -17.87 -1.34 4.97
CA HIS A 65 -17.53 0.05 4.65
C HIS A 65 -16.87 0.19 3.26
N VAL A 66 -16.14 -0.84 2.81
CA VAL A 66 -15.57 -0.86 1.45
C VAL A 66 -16.71 -0.84 0.43
N ASN A 67 -17.74 -1.68 0.62
CA ASN A 67 -18.90 -1.74 -0.26
C ASN A 67 -19.66 -0.40 -0.26
N ALA A 68 -19.90 0.21 0.90
CA ALA A 68 -20.56 1.51 1.00
C ALA A 68 -19.75 2.62 0.29
N ILE A 69 -18.43 2.61 0.39
CA ILE A 69 -17.54 3.54 -0.33
C ILE A 69 -17.61 3.28 -1.85
N ILE A 70 -17.63 2.02 -2.29
CA ILE A 70 -17.78 1.66 -3.71
C ILE A 70 -19.11 2.17 -4.28
N GLU A 71 -20.20 2.05 -3.56
CA GLU A 71 -21.50 2.60 -3.97
C GLU A 71 -21.43 4.11 -4.20
N LYS A 72 -20.81 4.86 -3.29
CA LYS A 72 -20.58 6.30 -3.46
C LYS A 72 -19.64 6.62 -4.62
N LEU A 73 -18.56 5.86 -4.80
CA LEU A 73 -17.66 6.03 -5.95
C LEU A 73 -18.41 5.78 -7.28
N GLN A 74 -19.28 4.78 -7.33
CA GLN A 74 -20.11 4.51 -8.51
C GLN A 74 -21.10 5.66 -8.78
N GLU A 75 -21.69 6.23 -7.73
CA GLU A 75 -22.59 7.39 -7.84
C GLU A 75 -21.91 8.59 -8.49
N PHE A 76 -20.65 8.92 -8.07
CA PHE A 76 -19.95 10.12 -8.54
C PHE A 76 -19.08 9.91 -9.77
N HIS A 77 -18.51 8.72 -9.96
CA HIS A 77 -17.50 8.44 -11.00
C HIS A 77 -17.91 7.33 -11.97
N GLY A 78 -19.11 6.76 -11.82
CA GLY A 78 -19.57 5.62 -12.61
C GLY A 78 -18.65 4.41 -12.40
N ASN A 79 -18.11 3.87 -13.50
CA ASN A 79 -17.16 2.74 -13.44
C ASN A 79 -15.69 3.17 -13.42
N ASN A 80 -15.42 4.48 -13.45
CA ASN A 80 -14.07 5.02 -13.51
C ASN A 80 -13.51 5.29 -12.10
N PHE A 81 -13.31 4.24 -11.32
CA PHE A 81 -12.69 4.31 -9.99
C PHE A 81 -11.80 3.09 -9.74
N LYS A 82 -10.88 3.24 -8.79
CA LYS A 82 -10.05 2.15 -8.28
C LYS A 82 -9.95 2.23 -6.75
N VAL A 83 -10.17 1.10 -6.09
CA VAL A 83 -10.00 0.98 -4.64
C VAL A 83 -8.87 0.00 -4.36
N ILE A 84 -7.92 0.40 -3.52
CA ILE A 84 -6.95 -0.51 -2.93
C ILE A 84 -7.24 -0.59 -1.43
N VAL A 85 -7.29 -1.81 -0.91
CA VAL A 85 -7.48 -2.09 0.51
C VAL A 85 -6.24 -2.78 1.04
N VAL A 86 -5.74 -2.33 2.19
CA VAL A 86 -4.65 -3.00 2.91
C VAL A 86 -5.20 -3.61 4.18
N GLU A 87 -5.09 -4.94 4.31
CA GLU A 87 -5.51 -5.71 5.47
C GLU A 87 -4.34 -6.56 6.00
N PRO A 88 -3.80 -6.28 7.19
CA PRO A 88 -2.67 -7.03 7.70
C PRO A 88 -3.01 -8.46 8.14
N ASN A 89 -4.28 -8.76 8.41
CA ASN A 89 -4.72 -10.09 8.86
C ASN A 89 -5.30 -10.90 7.70
N ILE A 90 -4.53 -11.85 7.20
CA ILE A 90 -4.94 -12.71 6.09
C ILE A 90 -6.23 -13.49 6.38
N GLN A 91 -6.46 -13.93 7.62
CA GLN A 91 -7.65 -14.69 8.00
C GLN A 91 -8.93 -13.85 7.87
N VAL A 92 -8.87 -12.56 8.21
CA VAL A 92 -10.00 -11.62 8.00
C VAL A 92 -10.35 -11.53 6.53
N TYR A 93 -9.35 -11.43 5.66
CA TYR A 93 -9.56 -11.41 4.22
C TYR A 93 -10.15 -12.71 3.69
N GLU A 94 -9.57 -13.86 4.06
CA GLU A 94 -10.03 -15.18 3.62
C GLU A 94 -11.50 -15.41 3.99
N ASP A 95 -11.88 -15.12 5.24
CA ASP A 95 -13.25 -15.26 5.70
C ASP A 95 -14.22 -14.25 5.04
N CYS A 96 -13.75 -13.03 4.79
CA CYS A 96 -14.53 -12.03 4.04
C CYS A 96 -14.88 -12.55 2.64
N ILE A 97 -13.89 -13.13 1.92
CA ILE A 97 -14.08 -13.69 0.60
C ILE A 97 -14.91 -14.98 0.63
N ALA A 98 -14.64 -15.88 1.58
CA ALA A 98 -15.38 -17.14 1.73
C ALA A 98 -16.87 -16.93 2.02
N ASN A 99 -17.22 -15.81 2.64
CA ASN A 99 -18.61 -15.43 2.91
C ASN A 99 -19.23 -14.48 1.88
N ASP A 100 -18.53 -14.21 0.77
CA ASP A 100 -18.98 -13.33 -0.34
C ASP A 100 -19.41 -11.92 0.16
N LEU A 101 -18.66 -11.35 1.11
CA LEU A 101 -19.00 -10.09 1.76
C LEU A 101 -18.41 -8.85 1.04
N LEU A 102 -17.47 -9.04 0.12
CA LEU A 102 -16.80 -7.95 -0.58
C LEU A 102 -17.20 -7.85 -2.05
N ASN A 103 -17.68 -6.68 -2.46
CA ASN A 103 -17.80 -6.35 -3.87
C ASN A 103 -16.39 -6.16 -4.47
N LYS A 104 -16.02 -7.05 -5.41
CA LYS A 104 -14.67 -7.08 -6.00
C LYS A 104 -14.51 -6.14 -7.21
N LYS A 105 -15.54 -5.40 -7.59
CA LYS A 105 -15.48 -4.53 -8.77
C LYS A 105 -14.49 -3.38 -8.55
N ASN A 106 -13.44 -3.32 -9.34
CA ASN A 106 -12.37 -2.32 -9.28
C ASN A 106 -11.65 -2.26 -7.91
N VAL A 107 -11.66 -3.37 -7.17
CA VAL A 107 -11.04 -3.50 -5.85
C VAL A 107 -9.86 -4.45 -5.91
N LEU A 108 -8.73 -4.03 -5.38
CA LEU A 108 -7.55 -4.85 -5.13
C LEU A 108 -7.29 -4.87 -3.62
N VAL A 109 -7.11 -6.06 -3.05
CA VAL A 109 -6.81 -6.21 -1.63
C VAL A 109 -5.41 -6.76 -1.43
N TYR A 110 -4.58 -6.02 -0.72
CA TYR A 110 -3.29 -6.49 -0.20
C TYR A 110 -3.51 -7.04 1.21
N ALA A 111 -3.65 -8.36 1.31
CA ALA A 111 -3.91 -9.05 2.56
C ALA A 111 -2.69 -9.80 3.06
N GLY A 112 -2.29 -9.57 4.31
CA GLY A 112 -1.14 -10.23 4.92
C GLY A 112 0.23 -9.76 4.41
N PHE A 113 0.31 -8.67 3.66
CA PHE A 113 1.57 -8.09 3.21
C PHE A 113 2.24 -7.29 4.32
N ASN A 114 3.53 -7.49 4.53
CA ASN A 114 4.30 -6.58 5.37
C ASN A 114 4.62 -5.27 4.62
N PRO A 115 5.01 -4.19 5.31
CA PRO A 115 5.28 -2.91 4.65
C PRO A 115 6.36 -2.96 3.55
N ASN A 116 7.39 -3.79 3.69
CA ASN A 116 8.43 -3.92 2.66
C ASN A 116 7.87 -4.57 1.39
N GLU A 117 7.05 -5.62 1.53
CA GLU A 117 6.37 -6.28 0.41
C GLU A 117 5.45 -5.31 -0.34
N LEU A 118 4.67 -4.48 0.38
CA LEU A 118 3.81 -3.46 -0.24
C LEU A 118 4.63 -2.46 -1.07
N TYR A 119 5.74 -1.97 -0.53
CA TYR A 119 6.58 -0.98 -1.23
C TYR A 119 7.54 -1.60 -2.26
N SER A 120 7.63 -2.93 -2.34
CA SER A 120 8.26 -3.65 -3.45
C SER A 120 7.32 -3.84 -4.63
N ASP A 121 6.00 -3.72 -4.43
CA ASP A 121 5.01 -3.81 -5.50
C ASP A 121 4.89 -2.45 -6.22
N LEU A 122 5.30 -2.43 -7.49
CA LEU A 122 5.30 -1.21 -8.30
C LEU A 122 3.88 -0.68 -8.57
N ASP A 123 2.87 -1.55 -8.66
CA ASP A 123 1.48 -1.14 -8.88
C ASP A 123 0.92 -0.43 -7.65
N PHE A 124 1.29 -0.88 -6.44
CA PHE A 124 0.96 -0.20 -5.20
C PHE A 124 1.66 1.17 -5.11
N VAL A 125 2.96 1.22 -5.40
CA VAL A 125 3.74 2.47 -5.39
C VAL A 125 3.19 3.46 -6.42
N HIS A 126 2.95 3.04 -7.64
CA HIS A 126 2.36 3.91 -8.68
C HIS A 126 0.97 4.42 -8.30
N PHE A 127 0.17 3.60 -7.62
CA PHE A 127 -1.12 4.04 -7.10
C PHE A 127 -0.96 5.14 -6.04
N LEU A 128 -0.02 5.00 -5.10
CA LEU A 128 0.24 6.02 -4.08
C LEU A 128 0.76 7.34 -4.69
N LEU A 129 1.59 7.26 -5.74
CA LEU A 129 2.10 8.45 -6.43
C LEU A 129 1.01 9.29 -7.09
N ARG A 130 -0.15 8.71 -7.41
CA ARG A 130 -1.32 9.44 -7.91
C ARG A 130 -2.11 10.15 -6.82
N LYS A 131 -1.67 10.02 -5.56
CA LYS A 131 -2.27 10.68 -4.38
C LYS A 131 -3.76 10.33 -4.22
N PRO A 132 -4.11 9.05 -4.02
CA PRO A 132 -5.50 8.63 -3.79
C PRO A 132 -6.08 9.31 -2.54
N ALA A 133 -7.40 9.32 -2.41
CA ALA A 133 -8.02 9.59 -1.11
C ALA A 133 -7.65 8.46 -0.14
N MET A 134 -7.37 8.79 1.12
CA MET A 134 -7.06 7.80 2.14
C MET A 134 -8.17 7.73 3.18
N ILE A 135 -8.72 6.54 3.37
CA ILE A 135 -9.79 6.28 4.33
C ILE A 135 -9.30 5.20 5.31
N ALA A 136 -9.28 5.54 6.58
CA ALA A 136 -8.97 4.56 7.61
C ALA A 136 -10.27 3.96 8.16
N HIS A 137 -10.32 2.63 8.26
CA HIS A 137 -11.36 1.92 9.02
C HIS A 137 -11.00 2.00 10.51
N PRO A 138 -11.74 2.76 11.34
CA PRO A 138 -11.26 3.11 12.68
C PRO A 138 -10.94 1.91 13.57
N PRO A 139 -11.78 0.84 13.66
CA PRO A 139 -11.44 -0.32 14.49
C PRO A 139 -10.16 -1.03 14.03
N SER A 140 -10.00 -1.26 12.71
CA SER A 140 -8.80 -1.88 12.15
C SER A 140 -7.57 -1.01 12.35
N PHE A 141 -7.69 0.30 12.10
CA PHE A 141 -6.58 1.24 12.24
C PHE A 141 -6.08 1.30 13.68
N ASN A 142 -6.98 1.36 14.66
CA ASN A 142 -6.63 1.38 16.08
C ASN A 142 -5.98 0.06 16.53
N LEU A 143 -6.52 -1.08 16.08
CA LEU A 143 -5.97 -2.40 16.40
C LEU A 143 -4.57 -2.60 15.83
N TYR A 144 -4.33 -2.15 14.59
CA TYR A 144 -3.08 -2.33 13.85
C TYR A 144 -2.30 -1.02 13.70
N GLN A 145 -2.41 -0.12 14.68
CA GLN A 145 -1.88 1.24 14.60
C GLN A 145 -0.40 1.30 14.20
N TYR A 146 0.44 0.43 14.79
CA TYR A 146 1.86 0.39 14.47
C TYR A 146 2.10 0.02 13.00
N TYR A 147 1.40 -0.98 12.50
CA TYR A 147 1.51 -1.44 11.12
C TYR A 147 1.11 -0.33 10.13
N PHE A 148 -0.07 0.27 10.31
CA PHE A 148 -0.53 1.33 9.41
C PHE A 148 0.33 2.59 9.51
N LYS A 149 0.77 2.97 10.70
CA LYS A 149 1.74 4.07 10.85
C LYS A 149 3.03 3.80 10.09
N THR A 150 3.56 2.58 10.16
CA THR A 150 4.76 2.20 9.41
C THR A 150 4.55 2.33 7.90
N ILE A 151 3.39 1.96 7.37
CA ILE A 151 3.06 2.18 5.95
C ILE A 151 3.02 3.69 5.64
N LEU A 152 2.32 4.48 6.46
CA LEU A 152 2.14 5.91 6.19
C LEU A 152 3.42 6.74 6.34
N THR A 153 4.39 6.25 7.11
CA THR A 153 5.69 6.91 7.34
C THR A 153 6.85 6.16 6.68
N PHE A 154 6.57 5.30 5.71
CA PHE A 154 7.60 4.52 5.04
C PHE A 154 8.56 5.46 4.30
N GLU A 155 9.85 5.26 4.58
CA GLU A 155 10.93 5.89 3.83
C GLU A 155 11.74 4.80 3.12
N ALA A 156 11.93 4.97 1.82
CA ALA A 156 12.77 4.06 1.05
C ALA A 156 14.20 4.08 1.60
N PRO A 157 14.84 2.93 1.80
CA PRO A 157 16.22 2.88 2.24
C PRO A 157 17.13 3.55 1.21
N LYS A 158 18.09 4.33 1.67
CA LYS A 158 19.08 5.03 0.83
C LYS A 158 20.40 4.27 0.75
N SER A 159 20.73 3.49 1.79
CA SER A 159 21.99 2.72 1.85
C SER A 159 21.91 1.46 0.99
N ILE A 160 23.05 1.03 0.46
CA ILE A 160 23.19 -0.21 -0.32
C ILE A 160 22.65 -1.41 0.47
N GLY A 161 22.98 -1.52 1.77
CA GLY A 161 22.51 -2.60 2.63
C GLY A 161 20.98 -2.66 2.72
N GLY A 162 20.32 -1.51 2.94
CA GLY A 162 18.87 -1.43 2.99
C GLY A 162 18.21 -1.72 1.64
N ILE A 163 18.79 -1.24 0.53
CA ILE A 163 18.27 -1.46 -0.83
C ILE A 163 18.36 -2.94 -1.22
N LEU A 164 19.38 -3.65 -0.80
CA LEU A 164 19.56 -5.08 -1.10
C LEU A 164 18.40 -5.96 -0.61
N GLU A 165 17.64 -5.52 0.39
CA GLU A 165 16.44 -6.24 0.86
C GLU A 165 15.26 -6.17 -0.14
N PHE A 166 15.25 -5.16 -1.01
CA PHE A 166 14.17 -4.94 -2.01
C PHE A 166 14.54 -5.42 -3.42
N VAL A 167 15.81 -5.68 -3.68
CA VAL A 167 16.27 -6.09 -5.01
C VAL A 167 16.07 -7.60 -5.18
N GLU A 168 15.24 -8.01 -6.13
CA GLU A 168 15.03 -9.43 -6.45
C GLU A 168 16.02 -9.96 -7.49
N ASN A 169 16.46 -9.09 -8.42
CA ASN A 169 17.35 -9.49 -9.50
C ASN A 169 18.76 -9.82 -9.00
N GLU A 170 19.16 -11.07 -9.11
CA GLU A 170 20.46 -11.57 -8.60
C GLU A 170 21.68 -10.91 -9.25
N LYS A 171 21.60 -10.46 -10.52
CA LYS A 171 22.70 -9.73 -11.15
C LYS A 171 22.86 -8.35 -10.52
N VAL A 172 21.76 -7.65 -10.26
CA VAL A 172 21.74 -6.34 -9.59
C VAL A 172 22.20 -6.50 -8.15
N LYS A 173 21.71 -7.50 -7.41
CA LYS A 173 22.22 -7.82 -6.05
C LYS A 173 23.72 -8.02 -6.03
N ARG A 174 24.24 -8.83 -6.95
CA ARG A 174 25.67 -9.11 -7.05
C ARG A 174 26.47 -7.85 -7.37
N TYR A 175 25.94 -6.99 -8.21
CA TYR A 175 26.57 -5.71 -8.52
C TYR A 175 26.63 -4.81 -7.29
N LEU A 176 25.49 -4.60 -6.60
CA LEU A 176 25.41 -3.75 -5.41
C LEU A 176 26.28 -4.27 -4.25
N LYS A 177 26.43 -5.58 -4.08
CA LYS A 177 27.32 -6.19 -3.07
C LYS A 177 28.81 -5.91 -3.27
N ARG A 178 29.21 -5.24 -4.35
CA ARG A 178 30.61 -4.79 -4.56
C ARG A 178 30.93 -3.51 -3.79
N PHE A 179 29.90 -2.82 -3.28
CA PHE A 179 30.01 -1.56 -2.55
C PHE A 179 29.73 -1.80 -1.07
N GLU A 180 30.19 -0.88 -0.23
CA GLU A 180 29.99 -0.97 1.20
C GLU A 180 28.50 -0.79 1.56
N THR A 181 28.02 -1.52 2.56
CA THR A 181 26.59 -1.56 2.93
C THR A 181 26.06 -0.21 3.42
N GLU A 182 26.92 0.59 4.05
CA GLU A 182 26.58 1.92 4.59
C GLU A 182 26.57 3.02 3.52
N GLU A 183 27.15 2.74 2.34
CA GLU A 183 27.14 3.69 1.24
C GLU A 183 25.73 3.93 0.71
N THR A 184 25.49 5.15 0.23
CA THR A 184 24.22 5.47 -0.43
C THR A 184 24.26 5.09 -1.91
N LEU A 185 23.13 4.63 -2.44
CA LEU A 185 23.02 4.33 -3.87
C LEU A 185 23.37 5.56 -4.72
N GLU A 186 22.96 6.75 -4.28
CA GLU A 186 23.26 8.01 -4.95
C GLU A 186 24.79 8.24 -5.04
N ASN A 187 25.51 8.11 -3.93
CA ASN A 187 26.97 8.26 -3.92
C ASN A 187 27.67 7.24 -4.83
N VAL A 188 27.20 5.99 -4.80
CA VAL A 188 27.74 4.94 -5.67
C VAL A 188 27.54 5.29 -7.14
N LEU A 189 26.33 5.63 -7.55
CA LEU A 189 25.98 5.84 -8.94
C LEU A 189 26.56 7.14 -9.51
N TYR A 190 26.56 8.23 -8.74
CA TYR A 190 26.99 9.54 -9.24
C TYR A 190 28.48 9.84 -9.03
N ASN A 191 29.10 9.24 -8.02
CA ASN A 191 30.48 9.56 -7.67
C ASN A 191 31.44 8.37 -7.82
N GLN A 192 31.12 7.19 -7.27
CA GLN A 192 32.06 6.07 -7.26
C GLN A 192 32.16 5.38 -8.62
N VAL A 193 31.04 5.05 -9.26
CA VAL A 193 31.03 4.35 -10.56
C VAL A 193 31.72 5.17 -11.64
N PRO A 194 31.42 6.47 -11.85
CA PRO A 194 32.09 7.28 -12.88
C PRO A 194 33.62 7.45 -12.65
N MET A 195 34.10 7.31 -11.42
CA MET A 195 35.51 7.48 -11.08
C MET A 195 36.35 6.20 -11.19
N LYS A 196 35.73 5.07 -11.54
CA LYS A 196 36.45 3.82 -11.76
C LYS A 196 37.47 3.95 -12.89
N LYS A 197 38.63 3.29 -12.77
CA LYS A 197 39.64 3.24 -13.83
C LYS A 197 39.28 2.28 -14.97
N THR A 198 38.48 1.26 -14.66
CA THR A 198 38.00 0.26 -15.61
C THR A 198 36.53 0.00 -15.36
N PHE A 199 35.75 -0.11 -16.43
CA PHE A 199 34.31 -0.34 -16.40
C PHE A 199 34.00 -1.74 -16.89
N ASP A 200 33.04 -2.39 -16.24
CA ASP A 200 32.40 -3.59 -16.75
C ASP A 200 30.99 -3.26 -17.33
N GLU A 201 30.34 -4.27 -17.89
CA GLU A 201 28.98 -4.13 -18.48
C GLU A 201 27.96 -3.55 -17.47
N SER A 202 28.05 -3.94 -16.19
CA SER A 202 27.14 -3.46 -15.15
C SER A 202 27.38 -1.99 -14.81
N ASP A 203 28.63 -1.51 -14.88
CA ASP A 203 28.94 -0.10 -14.67
C ASP A 203 28.36 0.77 -15.79
N PHE A 204 28.43 0.32 -17.06
CA PHE A 204 27.79 1.01 -18.18
C PHE A 204 26.28 1.05 -18.03
N LEU A 205 25.63 -0.02 -17.60
CA LEU A 205 24.20 -0.05 -17.32
C LEU A 205 23.82 0.92 -16.20
N ALA A 206 24.60 0.96 -15.13
CA ALA A 206 24.40 1.89 -14.01
C ALA A 206 24.49 3.37 -14.48
N MET A 207 25.52 3.71 -15.26
CA MET A 207 25.66 5.06 -15.85
C MET A 207 24.51 5.40 -16.80
N ALA A 208 24.06 4.47 -17.63
CA ALA A 208 22.94 4.69 -18.54
C ALA A 208 21.64 4.96 -17.76
N LEU A 209 21.36 4.23 -16.66
CA LEU A 209 20.23 4.49 -15.79
C LEU A 209 20.28 5.88 -15.17
N VAL A 210 21.44 6.33 -14.72
CA VAL A 210 21.63 7.69 -14.18
C VAL A 210 21.28 8.75 -15.24
N GLU A 211 21.76 8.59 -16.46
CA GLU A 211 21.44 9.55 -17.53
C GLU A 211 19.94 9.54 -17.91
N MET A 212 19.31 8.38 -17.92
CA MET A 212 17.86 8.27 -18.15
C MET A 212 17.05 8.96 -17.05
N THR A 213 17.45 8.80 -15.77
CA THR A 213 16.75 9.45 -14.64
C THR A 213 16.92 10.97 -14.68
N LYS A 214 18.11 11.50 -14.98
CA LYS A 214 18.34 12.93 -15.16
C LYS A 214 17.43 13.53 -16.24
N LYS A 215 17.39 12.93 -17.42
CA LYS A 215 16.52 13.38 -18.51
C LYS A 215 15.04 13.34 -18.16
N SER A 216 14.60 12.32 -17.40
CA SER A 216 13.21 12.21 -16.92
C SER A 216 12.83 13.33 -15.96
N VAL A 217 13.75 13.78 -15.10
CA VAL A 217 13.54 14.89 -14.17
C VAL A 217 13.48 16.23 -14.92
N GLU A 218 14.38 16.46 -15.88
CA GLU A 218 14.41 17.67 -16.70
C GLU A 218 13.12 17.83 -17.53
N LEU A 219 12.62 16.74 -18.14
CA LEU A 219 11.37 16.75 -18.89
C LEU A 219 10.14 17.08 -18.00
N LYS A 220 10.13 16.63 -16.75
CA LYS A 220 9.05 16.96 -15.80
C LYS A 220 9.14 18.41 -15.33
N ALA A 221 10.34 18.95 -15.14
CA ALA A 221 10.53 20.36 -14.76
C ALA A 221 10.10 21.32 -15.86
N GLY A 222 10.38 20.97 -17.14
CA GLY A 222 9.97 21.78 -18.29
C GLY A 222 8.49 21.72 -18.67
N ALA A 223 7.75 20.70 -18.18
CA ALA A 223 6.31 20.55 -18.43
C ALA A 223 5.42 21.26 -17.39
N GLY A 224 6.00 21.80 -16.34
CA GLY A 224 5.28 22.52 -15.27
C GLY A 224 5.12 24.03 -15.48
N ASP A 225 5.74 24.60 -16.53
CA ASP A 225 5.73 26.04 -16.83
C ASP A 225 4.88 26.41 -18.08
N GLN A 226 3.85 25.59 -18.41
CA GLN A 226 2.89 25.92 -19.46
C GLN A 226 1.46 25.93 -18.95
#